data_d932810c7da13f72bf7591b14fb802e9
#
_entry.id   d932810c7da13f72bf7591b14fb802e9
#
_cell.length_a   1.000
_cell.length_b   1.000
_cell.length_c   1.000
_cell.angle_alpha   90.00
_cell.angle_beta   90.00
_cell.angle_gamma   90.00
#
_symmetry.space_group_name_H-M   'P 1'
#
loop_
_entity.id
_entity.type
_entity.pdbx_description
1 polymer ?
#
loop_
_entity_poly.entity_id
_entity_poly.type
_entity_poly.pdbx_seq_one_letter_code
_entity_poly.pdbx_strand_id
1 'polypeptide(L)'
;TLTSQLDLEMAGPPVRPKMPQAVLATSSQPRNVWRETKDRNPYRRAVYIHAKRSIKLPILSAFDAPERDISCPSRFATIVPTQALTMLNSEFMNELSLSFAKRLQGPLETQIQEAFQLATGRAPKMKERQNLLTLVADLKTKHQVPDDQILSRLCLLILNLNETIHLD
;
A
#
# COMPACT_ATOMS: atom_id res chain seq x y z
N THR A 1 0.87 9.72 9.14
CA THR A 1 0.57 8.67 8.14
C THR A 1 -0.09 9.27 6.91
N LEU A 2 0.34 8.90 5.70
CA LEU A 2 -0.07 9.51 4.43
C LEU A 2 -1.58 9.42 4.20
N THR A 3 -2.18 8.26 4.50
CA THR A 3 -3.59 7.99 4.21
C THR A 3 -4.55 8.35 5.35
N SER A 4 -4.05 8.77 6.50
CA SER A 4 -4.80 9.02 7.75
C SER A 4 -5.61 7.83 8.27
N GLN A 5 -5.38 6.62 7.75
CA GLN A 5 -6.12 5.43 8.16
C GLN A 5 -5.41 4.61 9.24
N LEU A 6 -4.09 4.80 9.40
CA LEU A 6 -3.32 4.02 10.35
C LEU A 6 -3.77 4.30 11.79
N ASP A 7 -4.20 3.26 12.46
CA ASP A 7 -4.49 3.25 13.88
C ASP A 7 -3.18 3.05 14.66
N LEU A 8 -2.84 4.03 15.48
CA LEU A 8 -1.63 4.05 16.32
C LEU A 8 -1.87 3.49 17.72
N GLU A 9 -3.09 3.07 18.03
CA GLU A 9 -3.40 2.48 19.34
C GLU A 9 -2.43 1.34 19.66
N MET A 10 -1.92 1.34 20.87
CA MET A 10 -1.01 0.34 21.37
C MET A 10 -1.75 -0.72 22.16
N ALA A 11 -1.20 -1.94 22.18
CA ALA A 11 -1.80 -3.10 22.85
C ALA A 11 -3.16 -3.55 22.24
N GLY A 12 -3.90 -4.37 22.95
CA GLY A 12 -5.16 -4.93 22.50
C GLY A 12 -5.01 -6.19 21.62
N PRO A 13 -6.13 -6.82 21.27
CA PRO A 13 -6.14 -8.05 20.50
C PRO A 13 -5.70 -7.83 19.04
N PRO A 14 -5.19 -8.88 18.37
CA PRO A 14 -4.76 -8.79 16.98
C PRO A 14 -5.90 -8.52 16.02
N VAL A 15 -5.59 -7.88 14.90
CA VAL A 15 -6.53 -7.64 13.80
C VAL A 15 -6.25 -8.54 12.60
N ARG A 16 -7.30 -8.82 11.83
CA ARG A 16 -7.23 -9.55 10.56
C ARG A 16 -7.70 -8.62 9.45
N PRO A 17 -6.80 -7.94 8.74
CA PRO A 17 -7.15 -7.12 7.59
C PRO A 17 -7.73 -7.97 6.46
N LYS A 18 -8.32 -7.32 5.47
CA LYS A 18 -8.85 -7.96 4.27
C LYS A 18 -7.79 -8.82 3.59
N MET A 19 -8.16 -10.06 3.26
CA MET A 19 -7.31 -11.01 2.55
C MET A 19 -7.73 -11.09 1.08
N PRO A 20 -6.80 -11.02 0.11
CA PRO A 20 -7.13 -11.18 -1.30
C PRO A 20 -7.84 -12.51 -1.58
N GLN A 21 -8.90 -12.47 -2.40
CA GLN A 21 -9.71 -13.65 -2.73
C GLN A 21 -8.88 -14.77 -3.37
N ALA A 22 -7.90 -14.44 -4.21
CA ALA A 22 -7.00 -15.41 -4.81
C ALA A 22 -6.24 -16.22 -3.77
N VAL A 23 -5.85 -15.60 -2.66
CA VAL A 23 -5.16 -16.27 -1.55
C VAL A 23 -6.13 -17.14 -0.74
N LEU A 24 -7.35 -16.66 -0.51
CA LEU A 24 -8.37 -17.46 0.17
C LEU A 24 -8.74 -18.71 -0.62
N ALA A 25 -8.79 -18.61 -1.94
CA ALA A 25 -9.14 -19.72 -2.84
C ALA A 25 -8.12 -20.89 -2.80
N THR A 26 -6.88 -20.65 -2.34
CA THR A 26 -5.88 -21.72 -2.18
C THR A 26 -6.14 -22.62 -0.98
N SER A 27 -7.03 -22.22 -0.07
CA SER A 27 -7.36 -23.00 1.12
C SER A 27 -8.48 -24.00 0.86
N SER A 28 -8.42 -25.15 1.51
CA SER A 28 -9.52 -26.14 1.54
C SER A 28 -10.80 -25.60 2.21
N GLN A 29 -10.67 -24.54 3.03
CA GLN A 29 -11.80 -23.90 3.72
C GLN A 29 -11.75 -22.36 3.54
N PRO A 30 -11.97 -21.83 2.33
CA PRO A 30 -11.80 -20.39 2.02
C PRO A 30 -12.58 -19.45 2.95
N ARG A 31 -13.82 -19.85 3.33
CA ARG A 31 -14.71 -19.03 4.18
C ARG A 31 -14.28 -18.99 5.65
N ASN A 32 -13.55 -19.99 6.12
CA ASN A 32 -13.21 -20.16 7.53
C ASN A 32 -11.73 -19.93 7.83
N VAL A 33 -10.87 -19.99 6.81
CA VAL A 33 -9.42 -19.90 7.00
C VAL A 33 -8.98 -18.51 7.50
N TRP A 34 -9.69 -17.46 7.10
CA TRP A 34 -9.42 -16.09 7.52
C TRP A 34 -10.72 -15.32 7.74
N ARG A 35 -11.03 -15.04 8.99
CA ARG A 35 -12.18 -14.22 9.35
C ARG A 35 -11.70 -12.79 9.56
N GLU A 36 -12.04 -11.92 8.64
CA GLU A 36 -11.71 -10.50 8.68
C GLU A 36 -12.27 -9.83 9.94
N THR A 37 -11.49 -8.93 10.54
CA THR A 37 -11.91 -8.14 11.69
C THR A 37 -12.83 -7.01 11.22
N LYS A 38 -14.07 -6.94 11.77
CA LYS A 38 -15.08 -5.95 11.41
C LYS A 38 -15.43 -4.99 12.54
N ASP A 39 -15.09 -5.34 13.76
CA ASP A 39 -15.45 -4.64 14.99
C ASP A 39 -14.45 -3.54 15.39
N ARG A 40 -13.31 -3.44 14.68
CA ARG A 40 -12.27 -2.45 14.90
C ARG A 40 -11.52 -2.15 13.62
N ASN A 41 -10.73 -1.05 13.66
CA ASN A 41 -9.93 -0.64 12.51
C ASN A 41 -8.89 -1.74 12.13
N PRO A 42 -8.93 -2.30 10.92
CA PRO A 42 -7.96 -3.30 10.47
C PRO A 42 -6.59 -2.69 10.10
N TYR A 43 -6.49 -1.38 9.96
CA TYR A 43 -5.27 -0.67 9.56
C TYR A 43 -4.39 -0.34 10.76
N ARG A 44 -3.94 -1.37 11.46
CA ARG A 44 -2.98 -1.26 12.56
C ARG A 44 -1.56 -1.56 12.09
N ARG A 45 -0.55 -1.19 12.88
CA ARG A 45 0.84 -1.56 12.62
C ARG A 45 0.98 -3.07 12.46
N ALA A 46 1.89 -3.52 11.57
CA ALA A 46 2.07 -4.93 11.20
C ALA A 46 2.24 -5.89 12.41
N VAL A 47 2.80 -5.41 13.52
CA VAL A 47 2.97 -6.18 14.76
C VAL A 47 1.64 -6.64 15.37
N TYR A 48 0.54 -5.94 15.09
CA TYR A 48 -0.80 -6.29 15.56
C TYR A 48 -1.59 -7.16 14.58
N ILE A 49 -1.05 -7.51 13.44
CA ILE A 49 -1.71 -8.38 12.47
C ILE A 49 -1.65 -9.83 12.98
N HIS A 50 -2.82 -10.48 12.98
CA HIS A 50 -2.93 -11.87 13.40
C HIS A 50 -2.01 -12.79 12.59
N ALA A 51 -1.16 -13.49 13.28
CA ALA A 51 -0.22 -14.44 12.69
C ALA A 51 -0.86 -15.82 12.56
N LYS A 52 -1.10 -16.32 11.33
CA LYS A 52 -1.61 -17.67 11.08
C LYS A 52 -0.62 -18.46 10.21
N ARG A 53 -0.28 -19.71 10.63
CA ARG A 53 0.68 -20.56 9.91
C ARG A 53 0.22 -20.95 8.52
N SER A 54 -1.05 -21.35 8.41
CA SER A 54 -1.64 -21.89 7.17
C SER A 54 -1.89 -20.87 6.07
N ILE A 55 -1.83 -19.58 6.38
CA ILE A 55 -2.08 -18.51 5.40
C ILE A 55 -1.35 -17.24 5.81
N LYS A 56 -0.67 -16.60 4.86
CA LYS A 56 0.10 -15.37 5.08
C LYS A 56 -0.48 -14.25 4.25
N LEU A 57 -0.45 -13.03 4.77
CA LEU A 57 -0.77 -11.84 3.99
C LEU A 57 0.32 -11.59 2.94
N PRO A 58 -0.03 -11.49 1.65
CA PRO A 58 0.96 -11.35 0.56
C PRO A 58 1.91 -10.17 0.76
N ILE A 59 1.38 -9.02 1.21
CA ILE A 59 2.21 -7.84 1.46
C ILE A 59 3.27 -8.08 2.54
N LEU A 60 2.94 -8.79 3.62
CA LEU A 60 3.92 -9.11 4.67
C LEU A 60 4.96 -10.11 4.15
N SER A 61 4.54 -11.08 3.33
CA SER A 61 5.47 -12.05 2.72
C SER A 61 6.40 -11.37 1.72
N ALA A 62 5.91 -10.41 0.92
CA ALA A 62 6.72 -9.66 -0.02
C ALA A 62 7.79 -8.79 0.66
N PHE A 63 7.55 -8.36 1.90
CA PHE A 63 8.48 -7.56 2.71
C PHE A 63 9.17 -8.37 3.80
N ASP A 64 9.57 -9.58 3.48
CA ASP A 64 10.43 -10.44 4.32
C ASP A 64 9.92 -10.66 5.75
N ALA A 65 8.59 -10.76 5.92
CA ALA A 65 8.05 -11.18 7.21
C ALA A 65 8.58 -12.58 7.58
N PRO A 66 9.02 -12.78 8.83
CA PRO A 66 9.65 -14.03 9.24
C PRO A 66 8.74 -15.24 9.04
N GLU A 67 9.34 -16.36 8.66
CA GLU A 67 8.67 -17.65 8.64
C GLU A 67 8.21 -18.00 10.06
N ARG A 68 6.98 -18.52 10.18
CA ARG A 68 6.35 -18.78 11.49
C ARG A 68 6.58 -20.20 11.99
N ASP A 69 7.14 -21.05 11.14
CA ASP A 69 7.40 -22.45 11.42
C ASP A 69 8.86 -22.71 11.82
N ILE A 70 9.73 -21.72 11.64
CA ILE A 70 11.17 -21.82 11.88
C ILE A 70 11.60 -20.66 12.78
N SER A 71 12.56 -20.93 13.67
CA SER A 71 13.23 -19.89 14.43
C SER A 71 14.01 -18.97 13.48
N CYS A 72 13.79 -17.67 13.59
CA CYS A 72 14.42 -16.65 12.75
C CYS A 72 15.40 -15.83 13.60
N PRO A 73 16.69 -16.21 13.66
CA PRO A 73 17.69 -15.50 14.48
C PRO A 73 18.03 -14.12 13.93
N SER A 74 17.90 -13.92 12.60
CA SER A 74 18.04 -12.63 11.95
C SER A 74 17.06 -12.50 10.79
N ARG A 75 16.57 -11.30 10.56
CA ARG A 75 15.70 -11.01 9.40
C ARG A 75 16.55 -10.66 8.20
N PHE A 76 16.25 -11.29 7.08
CA PHE A 76 16.74 -10.83 5.78
C PHE A 76 15.95 -9.59 5.38
N ALA A 77 16.63 -8.62 4.80
CA ALA A 77 15.99 -7.48 4.12
C ALA A 77 16.37 -7.57 2.64
N THR A 78 15.38 -7.79 1.80
CA THR A 78 15.60 -7.87 0.35
C THR A 78 14.94 -6.68 -0.34
N ILE A 79 15.54 -6.21 -1.43
CA ILE A 79 14.96 -5.24 -2.34
C ILE A 79 14.80 -5.96 -3.68
N VAL A 80 13.59 -6.39 -3.96
CA VAL A 80 13.31 -7.17 -5.18
C VAL A 80 12.16 -6.57 -5.98
N PRO A 81 12.18 -6.67 -7.32
CA PRO A 81 11.12 -6.11 -8.18
C PRO A 81 9.72 -6.63 -7.85
N THR A 82 9.61 -7.82 -7.28
CA THR A 82 8.34 -8.41 -6.86
C THR A 82 7.64 -7.63 -5.74
N GLN A 83 8.38 -6.91 -4.91
CA GLN A 83 7.80 -6.03 -3.88
C GLN A 83 7.00 -4.89 -4.54
N ALA A 84 7.60 -4.19 -5.51
CA ALA A 84 6.95 -3.14 -6.26
C ALA A 84 5.72 -3.66 -7.03
N LEU A 85 5.82 -4.83 -7.69
CA LEU A 85 4.69 -5.46 -8.38
C LEU A 85 3.56 -5.84 -7.41
N THR A 86 3.89 -6.37 -6.24
CA THR A 86 2.91 -6.71 -5.21
C THR A 86 2.18 -5.47 -4.73
N MET A 87 2.89 -4.36 -4.51
CA MET A 87 2.27 -3.10 -4.09
C MET A 87 1.39 -2.52 -5.20
N LEU A 88 1.86 -2.43 -6.44
CA LEU A 88 1.09 -1.89 -7.55
C LEU A 88 -0.21 -2.66 -7.83
N ASN A 89 -0.18 -3.98 -7.67
CA ASN A 89 -1.33 -4.85 -7.94
C ASN A 89 -2.21 -5.13 -6.70
N SER A 90 -1.83 -4.64 -5.53
CA SER A 90 -2.54 -4.90 -4.28
C SER A 90 -3.84 -4.10 -4.19
N GLU A 91 -4.96 -4.76 -3.92
CA GLU A 91 -6.22 -4.09 -3.56
C GLU A 91 -6.02 -3.14 -2.38
N PHE A 92 -5.26 -3.57 -1.38
CA PHE A 92 -4.92 -2.77 -0.21
C PHE A 92 -4.24 -1.44 -0.60
N MET A 93 -3.23 -1.48 -1.48
CA MET A 93 -2.55 -0.26 -1.93
C MET A 93 -3.45 0.63 -2.80
N ASN A 94 -4.33 0.05 -3.60
CA ASN A 94 -5.32 0.81 -4.35
C ASN A 94 -6.32 1.52 -3.41
N GLU A 95 -6.82 0.86 -2.37
CA GLU A 95 -7.68 1.47 -1.35
C GLU A 95 -6.94 2.61 -0.60
N LEU A 96 -5.66 2.42 -0.25
CA LEU A 96 -4.84 3.45 0.38
C LEU A 96 -4.60 4.64 -0.55
N SER A 97 -4.34 4.41 -1.83
CA SER A 97 -4.12 5.48 -2.81
C SER A 97 -5.38 6.33 -3.02
N LEU A 98 -6.57 5.72 -3.02
CA LEU A 98 -7.85 6.44 -3.04
C LEU A 98 -8.03 7.30 -1.79
N SER A 99 -7.69 6.77 -0.62
CA SER A 99 -7.79 7.51 0.64
C SER A 99 -6.78 8.66 0.70
N PHE A 100 -5.60 8.46 0.15
CA PHE A 100 -4.59 9.51 0.03
C PHE A 100 -5.04 10.62 -0.93
N ALA A 101 -5.56 10.26 -2.10
CA ALA A 101 -6.07 11.21 -3.08
C ALA A 101 -7.19 12.11 -2.50
N LYS A 102 -8.09 11.56 -1.71
CA LYS A 102 -9.18 12.31 -1.05
C LYS A 102 -8.71 13.41 -0.08
N ARG A 103 -7.50 13.33 0.41
CA ARG A 103 -6.93 14.34 1.32
C ARG A 103 -6.39 15.56 0.60
N LEU A 104 -6.02 15.40 -0.67
CA LEU A 104 -5.37 16.44 -1.46
C LEU A 104 -6.42 17.43 -2.00
N GLN A 105 -6.15 18.72 -1.87
CA GLN A 105 -7.09 19.78 -2.23
C GLN A 105 -6.50 20.71 -3.28
N GLY A 106 -7.37 21.38 -4.04
CA GLY A 106 -6.96 22.39 -5.01
C GLY A 106 -6.73 21.87 -6.43
N PRO A 107 -6.07 22.65 -7.30
CA PRO A 107 -5.75 22.25 -8.67
C PRO A 107 -4.85 21.01 -8.74
N LEU A 108 -4.97 20.21 -9.80
CA LEU A 108 -4.24 18.95 -9.96
C LEU A 108 -2.72 19.10 -9.79
N GLU A 109 -2.12 20.17 -10.32
CA GLU A 109 -0.68 20.41 -10.16
C GLU A 109 -0.27 20.61 -8.70
N THR A 110 -1.08 21.32 -7.92
CA THR A 110 -0.86 21.52 -6.49
C THR A 110 -1.01 20.18 -5.74
N GLN A 111 -2.03 19.41 -6.07
CA GLN A 111 -2.26 18.08 -5.49
C GLN A 111 -1.09 17.13 -5.75
N ILE A 112 -0.52 17.13 -6.97
CA ILE A 112 0.65 16.33 -7.33
C ILE A 112 1.86 16.74 -6.49
N GLN A 113 2.11 18.05 -6.36
CA GLN A 113 3.23 18.58 -5.59
C GLN A 113 3.09 18.23 -4.09
N GLU A 114 1.90 18.43 -3.53
CA GLU A 114 1.59 18.09 -2.15
C GLU A 114 1.72 16.58 -1.89
N ALA A 115 1.16 15.74 -2.77
CA ALA A 115 1.29 14.29 -2.66
C ALA A 115 2.75 13.83 -2.63
N PHE A 116 3.56 14.36 -3.54
CA PHE A 116 4.97 14.04 -3.60
C PHE A 116 5.71 14.49 -2.33
N GLN A 117 5.48 15.72 -1.89
CA GLN A 117 6.12 16.27 -0.69
C GLN A 117 5.72 15.51 0.58
N LEU A 118 4.45 15.14 0.72
CA LEU A 118 4.00 14.34 1.86
C LEU A 118 4.64 12.95 1.88
N ALA A 119 4.81 12.34 0.71
CA ALA A 119 5.33 10.98 0.61
C ALA A 119 6.85 10.89 0.78
N THR A 120 7.61 11.86 0.23
CA THR A 120 9.08 11.82 0.18
C THR A 120 9.75 12.81 1.14
N GLY A 121 8.97 13.68 1.80
CA GLY A 121 9.49 14.73 2.71
C GLY A 121 10.13 15.92 1.98
N ARG A 122 10.18 15.94 0.64
CA ARG A 122 10.74 17.02 -0.18
C ARG A 122 9.85 17.41 -1.35
N ALA A 123 10.05 18.60 -1.89
CA ALA A 123 9.38 18.98 -3.13
C ALA A 123 9.92 18.19 -4.34
N PRO A 124 9.07 17.91 -5.35
CA PRO A 124 9.53 17.26 -6.58
C PRO A 124 10.49 18.14 -7.36
N LYS A 125 11.58 17.56 -7.88
CA LYS A 125 12.49 18.24 -8.81
C LYS A 125 11.76 18.55 -10.12
N MET A 126 12.26 19.50 -10.89
CA MET A 126 11.62 19.92 -12.15
C MET A 126 11.36 18.74 -13.10
N LYS A 127 12.31 17.82 -13.23
CA LYS A 127 12.17 16.63 -14.08
C LYS A 127 11.10 15.66 -13.54
N GLU A 128 11.04 15.47 -12.23
CA GLU A 128 10.04 14.61 -11.59
C GLU A 128 8.63 15.18 -11.79
N ARG A 129 8.46 16.48 -11.57
CA ARG A 129 7.20 17.18 -11.85
C ARG A 129 6.78 17.03 -13.31
N GLN A 130 7.72 17.24 -14.25
CA GLN A 130 7.43 17.09 -15.68
C GLN A 130 7.01 15.65 -16.02
N ASN A 131 7.68 14.65 -15.49
CA ASN A 131 7.33 13.25 -15.69
C ASN A 131 5.92 12.92 -15.16
N LEU A 132 5.56 13.44 -13.97
CA LEU A 132 4.23 13.23 -13.39
C LEU A 132 3.14 13.91 -14.25
N LEU A 133 3.38 15.12 -14.74
CA LEU A 133 2.43 15.79 -15.65
C LEU A 133 2.29 15.07 -16.99
N THR A 134 3.39 14.56 -17.54
CA THR A 134 3.37 13.74 -18.75
C THR A 134 2.56 12.46 -18.53
N LEU A 135 2.74 11.79 -17.39
CA LEU A 135 1.95 10.63 -17.03
C LEU A 135 0.46 10.95 -16.96
N VAL A 136 0.08 12.10 -16.39
CA VAL A 136 -1.32 12.55 -16.38
C VAL A 136 -1.87 12.65 -17.79
N ALA A 137 -1.14 13.31 -18.69
CA ALA A 137 -1.54 13.45 -20.09
C ALA A 137 -1.68 12.06 -20.77
N ASP A 138 -0.75 11.15 -20.53
CA ASP A 138 -0.79 9.79 -21.08
C ASP A 138 -1.96 8.97 -20.52
N LEU A 139 -2.23 9.05 -19.22
CA LEU A 139 -3.39 8.40 -18.60
C LEU A 139 -4.71 8.87 -19.23
N LYS A 140 -4.84 10.17 -19.52
CA LYS A 140 -6.02 10.74 -20.17
C LYS A 140 -6.14 10.32 -21.62
N THR A 141 -5.07 10.51 -22.40
CA THR A 141 -5.14 10.41 -23.87
C THR A 141 -4.95 8.99 -24.38
N LYS A 142 -3.98 8.24 -23.84
CA LYS A 142 -3.65 6.89 -24.31
C LYS A 142 -4.46 5.80 -23.59
N HIS A 143 -4.71 5.98 -22.30
CA HIS A 143 -5.35 4.95 -21.48
C HIS A 143 -6.80 5.26 -21.13
N GLN A 144 -7.32 6.44 -21.52
CA GLN A 144 -8.71 6.86 -21.31
C GLN A 144 -9.18 6.68 -19.85
N VAL A 145 -8.27 6.91 -18.90
CA VAL A 145 -8.58 6.83 -17.48
C VAL A 145 -9.50 7.97 -17.10
N PRO A 146 -10.63 7.72 -16.42
CA PRO A 146 -11.54 8.76 -15.95
C PRO A 146 -10.83 9.77 -15.04
N ASP A 147 -11.20 11.04 -15.15
CA ASP A 147 -10.56 12.15 -14.43
C ASP A 147 -10.57 11.97 -12.91
N ASP A 148 -11.61 11.38 -12.36
CA ASP A 148 -11.76 11.06 -10.94
C ASP A 148 -10.77 9.99 -10.44
N GLN A 149 -10.23 9.18 -11.35
CA GLN A 149 -9.26 8.13 -11.02
C GLN A 149 -7.79 8.53 -11.22
N ILE A 150 -7.53 9.61 -11.95
CA ILE A 150 -6.16 10.01 -12.29
C ILE A 150 -5.33 10.28 -11.04
N LEU A 151 -5.87 11.06 -10.12
CA LEU A 151 -5.16 11.42 -8.89
C LEU A 151 -4.85 10.18 -8.03
N SER A 152 -5.78 9.24 -7.92
CA SER A 152 -5.53 7.99 -7.18
C SER A 152 -4.46 7.12 -7.84
N ARG A 153 -4.38 7.07 -9.18
CA ARG A 153 -3.31 6.37 -9.89
C ARG A 153 -1.95 7.02 -9.67
N LEU A 154 -1.91 8.36 -9.67
CA LEU A 154 -0.68 9.09 -9.31
C LEU A 154 -0.26 8.84 -7.86
N CYS A 155 -1.20 8.88 -6.93
CA CYS A 155 -0.94 8.55 -5.53
C CYS A 155 -0.41 7.12 -5.37
N LEU A 156 -0.96 6.16 -6.10
CA LEU A 156 -0.45 4.77 -6.11
C LEU A 156 1.00 4.72 -6.58
N LEU A 157 1.34 5.44 -7.66
CA LEU A 157 2.72 5.51 -8.15
C LEU A 157 3.65 6.15 -7.11
N ILE A 158 3.25 7.28 -6.52
CA ILE A 158 4.04 8.01 -5.52
C ILE A 158 4.28 7.14 -4.28
N LEU A 159 3.28 6.39 -3.81
CA LEU A 159 3.41 5.45 -2.70
C LEU A 159 4.36 4.27 -3.01
N ASN A 160 4.64 4.02 -4.29
CA ASN A 160 5.58 2.97 -4.76
C ASN A 160 6.99 3.50 -5.09
N LEU A 161 7.27 4.78 -4.87
CA LEU A 161 8.63 5.29 -5.04
C LEU A 161 9.57 4.68 -3.99
N ASN A 162 10.81 4.39 -4.38
CA ASN A 162 11.82 3.86 -3.46
C ASN A 162 11.98 4.75 -2.22
N GLU A 163 12.03 6.06 -2.39
CA GLU A 163 12.10 7.03 -1.28
C GLU A 163 10.92 6.97 -0.31
N THR A 164 9.76 6.44 -0.75
CA THR A 164 8.59 6.27 0.11
C THR A 164 8.63 4.95 0.89
N ILE A 165 9.21 3.90 0.29
CA ILE A 165 9.20 2.54 0.84
C ILE A 165 10.43 2.29 1.70
N HIS A 166 11.59 2.80 1.28
CA HIS A 166 12.88 2.57 1.92
C HIS A 166 13.37 3.87 2.55
N LEU A 167 13.67 3.80 3.84
CA LEU A 167 14.34 4.88 4.56
C LEU A 167 15.85 4.65 4.41
N ASP A 168 16.54 5.60 3.79
CA ASP A 168 18.00 5.64 3.72
C ASP A 168 18.62 6.15 5.03
#